data_db3916721827a404fdb4cfb8a10c8c61
#
_entry.id   db3916721827a404fdb4cfb8a10c8c61
#
_cell.length_a   1.000
_cell.length_b   1.000
_cell.length_c   1.000
_cell.angle_alpha   90.00
_cell.angle_beta   90.00
_cell.angle_gamma   90.00
#
_symmetry.space_group_name_H-M   'P 1'
#
loop_
_entity.id
_entity.type
_entity.pdbx_description
1 polymer ?
#
loop_
_entity_poly.entity_id
_entity_poly.type
_entity_poly.pdbx_seq_one_letter_code
_entity_poly.pdbx_strand_id
1 'polypeptide(L)'
;MQYYLHVGGGKDGMSYPAADDAETVQWPVAVTDRETYIRSTLSVGVVSVAIYLHSSLTPEQALIRLVEHYKAWRVNRPGGRQ
;
A
#
# COMPACT_ATOMS: atom_id res chain seq x y z
N MET A 1 -16.64 4.24 -1.70
CA MET A 1 -15.45 3.94 -0.89
C MET A 1 -14.90 2.59 -1.30
N GLN A 2 -13.60 2.52 -1.48
CA GLN A 2 -12.94 1.28 -1.88
C GLN A 2 -11.77 1.02 -0.96
N TYR A 3 -11.28 -0.22 -1.01
CA TYR A 3 -10.13 -0.61 -0.22
C TYR A 3 -8.87 -0.44 -1.06
N TYR A 4 -7.83 0.11 -0.45
CA TYR A 4 -6.56 0.35 -1.12
C TYR A 4 -5.43 -0.24 -0.30
N LEU A 5 -4.45 -0.80 -1.00
CA LEU A 5 -3.26 -1.32 -0.35
C LEU A 5 -2.44 -0.17 0.20
N HIS A 6 -1.96 -0.32 1.42
CA HIS A 6 -1.09 0.65 2.07
C HIS A 6 0.32 0.09 2.10
N VAL A 7 1.29 0.93 1.83
CA VAL A 7 2.69 0.53 1.76
C VAL A 7 3.50 1.37 2.72
N GLY A 8 4.22 0.70 3.59
CA GLY A 8 5.07 1.34 4.58
C GLY A 8 4.36 1.62 5.88
N GLY A 9 5.12 1.93 6.91
CA GLY A 9 4.58 2.29 8.19
C GLY A 9 3.85 1.15 8.87
N GLY A 10 3.00 1.50 9.82
CA GLY A 10 2.27 0.51 10.61
C GLY A 10 1.20 -0.24 9.86
N LYS A 11 0.77 0.26 8.70
CA LYS A 11 -0.26 -0.38 7.89
C LYS A 11 0.32 -1.07 6.66
N ASP A 12 1.61 -1.31 6.65
CA ASP A 12 2.28 -1.89 5.49
C ASP A 12 1.68 -3.24 5.12
N GLY A 13 1.35 -3.39 3.85
CA GLY A 13 0.83 -4.65 3.33
C GLY A 13 -0.65 -4.89 3.58
N MET A 14 -1.34 -3.95 4.17
CA MET A 14 -2.75 -4.10 4.51
C MET A 14 -3.61 -3.19 3.65
N SER A 15 -4.87 -3.58 3.47
CA SER A 15 -5.83 -2.81 2.70
C SER A 15 -6.83 -2.17 3.63
N TYR A 16 -7.06 -0.88 3.45
CA TYR A 16 -8.01 -0.13 4.24
C TYR A 16 -8.87 0.73 3.34
N PRO A 17 -10.09 1.02 3.77
CA PRO A 17 -10.99 1.82 2.94
C PRO A 17 -10.60 3.28 2.92
N ALA A 18 -10.87 3.92 1.80
CA ALA A 18 -10.69 5.36 1.65
C ALA A 18 -11.69 5.86 0.62
N ALA A 19 -12.03 7.12 0.72
CA ALA A 19 -12.88 7.74 -0.28
C ALA A 19 -12.16 7.78 -1.61
N ASP A 20 -12.93 7.71 -2.69
CA ASP A 20 -12.34 7.58 -4.02
C ASP A 20 -11.49 8.79 -4.40
N ASP A 21 -11.81 9.96 -3.84
CA ASP A 21 -11.09 11.19 -4.15
C ASP A 21 -10.12 11.62 -3.07
N ALA A 22 -9.89 10.77 -2.06
CA ALA A 22 -8.99 11.14 -0.97
C ALA A 22 -7.55 11.03 -1.42
N GLU A 23 -6.85 12.17 -1.44
CA GLU A 23 -5.45 12.17 -1.82
C GLU A 23 -4.53 11.76 -0.68
N THR A 24 -4.99 11.96 0.56
CA THR A 24 -4.24 11.54 1.73
C THR A 24 -5.19 10.91 2.72
N VAL A 25 -4.66 9.99 3.52
CA VAL A 25 -5.40 9.43 4.65
C VAL A 25 -4.46 9.42 5.85
N GLN A 26 -5.04 9.50 7.04
CA GLN A 26 -4.28 9.45 8.27
C GLN A 26 -4.83 8.36 9.15
N TRP A 27 -3.95 7.56 9.71
CA TRP A 27 -4.31 6.48 10.61
C TRP A 27 -3.60 6.65 11.93
N PRO A 28 -4.30 6.50 13.05
CA PRO A 28 -3.65 6.60 14.35
C PRO A 28 -2.73 5.41 14.57
N VAL A 29 -1.56 5.68 15.15
CA VAL A 29 -0.62 4.63 15.55
C VAL A 29 -0.36 4.66 17.04
N ALA A 30 -0.73 5.76 17.69
CA ALA A 30 -0.61 5.91 19.13
C ALA A 30 -1.64 6.94 19.56
N VAL A 31 -1.74 7.16 20.85
CA VAL A 31 -2.75 8.09 21.37
C VAL A 31 -2.63 9.46 20.73
N THR A 32 -1.41 9.92 20.53
CA THR A 32 -1.19 11.26 20.00
C THR A 32 -0.54 11.28 18.62
N ASP A 33 -0.25 10.13 18.05
CA ASP A 33 0.47 10.06 16.79
C ASP A 33 -0.40 9.54 15.69
N ARG A 34 -0.17 10.07 14.48
CA ARG A 34 -0.85 9.60 13.28
C ARG A 34 0.16 9.42 12.18
N GLU A 35 -0.10 8.44 11.33
CA GLU A 35 0.69 8.25 10.13
C GLU A 35 -0.09 8.74 8.93
N THR A 36 0.58 9.45 8.06
CA THR A 36 -0.03 10.00 6.84
C THR A 36 0.37 9.16 5.65
N TYR A 37 -0.61 8.80 4.86
CA TYR A 37 -0.41 8.04 3.62
C TYR A 37 -0.90 8.89 2.46
N ILE A 38 -0.14 8.89 1.39
CA ILE A 38 -0.40 9.72 0.22
C ILE A 38 -0.76 8.80 -0.94
N ARG A 39 -1.84 9.15 -1.62
CA ARG A 39 -2.29 8.36 -2.76
C ARG A 39 -1.27 8.43 -3.88
N SER A 40 -0.92 7.27 -4.41
CA SER A 40 0.02 7.16 -5.51
C SER A 40 -0.50 6.16 -6.51
N THR A 41 -0.19 6.39 -7.77
CA THR A 41 -0.61 5.48 -8.83
C THR A 41 0.63 4.79 -9.38
N LEU A 42 0.57 3.47 -9.43
CA LEU A 42 1.62 2.69 -10.06
C LEU A 42 1.09 2.15 -11.37
N SER A 43 1.89 2.28 -12.41
CA SER A 43 1.48 1.84 -13.74
C SER A 43 2.49 0.87 -14.30
N VAL A 44 1.99 -0.22 -14.85
CA VAL A 44 2.81 -1.21 -15.54
C VAL A 44 2.09 -1.53 -16.85
N GLY A 45 2.67 -1.11 -17.96
CA GLY A 45 2.01 -1.27 -19.23
C GLY A 45 0.69 -0.52 -19.25
N VAL A 46 -0.39 -1.24 -19.52
CA VAL A 46 -1.72 -0.65 -19.56
C VAL A 46 -2.46 -0.73 -18.24
N VAL A 47 -1.82 -1.30 -17.23
CA VAL A 47 -2.47 -1.50 -15.94
C VAL A 47 -1.98 -0.43 -14.97
N SER A 48 -2.92 0.20 -14.28
CA SER A 48 -2.62 1.19 -13.25
C SER A 48 -3.35 0.83 -11.98
N VAL A 49 -2.65 0.96 -10.86
CA VAL A 49 -3.19 0.62 -9.54
C VAL A 49 -2.94 1.80 -8.60
N ALA A 50 -3.98 2.20 -7.88
CA ALA A 50 -3.84 3.23 -6.87
C ALA A 50 -3.53 2.59 -5.52
N ILE A 51 -2.54 3.12 -4.83
CA ILE A 51 -2.14 2.67 -3.50
C ILE A 51 -1.97 3.88 -2.61
N TYR A 52 -1.85 3.64 -1.32
CA TYR A 52 -1.51 4.68 -0.36
C TYR A 52 -0.12 4.40 0.17
N LEU A 53 0.73 5.41 0.07
CA LEU A 53 2.15 5.29 0.35
C LEU A 53 2.46 6.10 1.59
N HIS A 54 3.12 5.47 2.56
CA HIS A 54 3.53 6.17 3.77
C HIS A 54 4.37 7.38 3.39
N SER A 55 4.14 8.50 4.08
CA SER A 55 4.75 9.76 3.69
C SER A 55 6.27 9.75 3.75
N SER A 56 6.86 8.79 4.45
CA SER A 56 8.31 8.69 4.53
C SER A 56 8.93 7.89 3.39
N LEU A 57 8.12 7.31 2.50
CA LEU A 57 8.64 6.47 1.43
C LEU A 57 8.63 7.21 0.11
N THR A 58 9.66 6.95 -0.69
CA THR A 58 9.66 7.39 -2.08
C THR A 58 8.94 6.34 -2.94
N PRO A 59 8.52 6.71 -4.15
CA PRO A 59 7.90 5.73 -5.05
C PRO A 59 8.80 4.54 -5.34
N GLU A 60 10.11 4.74 -5.39
CA GLU A 60 11.03 3.64 -5.63
C GLU A 60 11.05 2.66 -4.46
N GLN A 61 11.05 3.19 -3.24
CA GLN A 61 11.02 2.34 -2.06
C GLN A 61 9.70 1.57 -2.01
N ALA A 62 8.61 2.20 -2.41
CA ALA A 62 7.32 1.53 -2.44
C ALA A 62 7.33 0.38 -3.44
N LEU A 63 7.95 0.58 -4.58
CA LEU A 63 8.00 -0.47 -5.59
C LEU A 63 8.77 -1.68 -5.08
N ILE A 64 9.89 -1.44 -4.39
CA ILE A 64 10.67 -2.53 -3.82
C ILE A 64 9.83 -3.31 -2.81
N ARG A 65 9.10 -2.62 -1.94
CA ARG A 65 8.26 -3.28 -0.95
C ARG A 65 7.15 -4.09 -1.60
N LEU A 66 6.56 -3.57 -2.66
CA LEU A 66 5.51 -4.30 -3.37
C LEU A 66 6.05 -5.57 -4.00
N VAL A 67 7.25 -5.51 -4.57
CA VAL A 67 7.86 -6.70 -5.15
C VAL A 67 8.09 -7.75 -4.06
N GLU A 68 8.55 -7.33 -2.90
CA GLU A 68 8.79 -8.26 -1.80
C GLU A 68 7.49 -8.87 -1.29
N HIS A 69 6.43 -8.07 -1.17
CA HIS A 69 5.14 -8.59 -0.77
C HIS A 69 4.61 -9.59 -1.77
N TYR A 70 4.77 -9.31 -3.05
CA TYR A 70 4.33 -10.23 -4.08
C TYR A 70 5.08 -11.55 -4.00
N LYS A 71 6.39 -11.51 -3.78
CA LYS A 71 7.16 -12.73 -3.64
C LYS A 71 6.69 -13.55 -2.45
N ALA A 72 6.48 -12.91 -1.32
CA ALA A 72 6.02 -13.60 -0.13
C ALA A 72 4.65 -14.22 -0.36
N TRP A 73 3.78 -13.48 -1.02
CA TRP A 73 2.45 -13.99 -1.32
C TRP A 73 2.51 -15.23 -2.20
N ARG A 74 3.37 -15.23 -3.21
CA ARG A 74 3.48 -16.38 -4.08
C ARG A 74 4.00 -17.61 -3.36
N VAL A 75 4.96 -17.41 -2.46
CA VAL A 75 5.54 -18.52 -1.72
C VAL A 75 4.55 -19.13 -0.76
N ASN A 76 3.76 -18.28 -0.08
CA ASN A 76 2.87 -18.74 0.97
C ASN A 76 1.45 -19.00 0.52
N ARG A 77 1.17 -18.81 -0.73
CA ARG A 77 -0.16 -18.93 -1.25
C ARG A 77 -0.66 -20.36 -1.18
N PRO A 78 -1.84 -20.60 -0.64
CA PRO A 78 -2.35 -21.97 -0.51
C PRO A 78 -2.47 -22.62 -1.88
N GLY A 79 -1.98 -23.82 -1.98
CA GLY A 79 -2.02 -24.56 -3.20
C GLY A 79 -1.22 -23.91 -4.28
N GLY A 80 -0.49 -22.94 -3.94
CA GLY A 80 0.14 -22.17 -4.90
C GLY A 80 1.33 -22.73 -5.43
N ARG A 81 1.30 -23.06 -6.57
CA ARG A 81 2.37 -23.36 -7.15
C ARG A 81 2.12 -22.81 -8.39
N GLN A 82 2.95 -22.60 -9.03
CA GLN A 82 2.63 -22.09 -10.18
C GLN A 82 3.34 -22.35 -11.19
#